data_a793927699072dc47a750ff244fe8da1
#
_entry.id   a793927699072dc47a750ff244fe8da1
#
_cell.length_a   1.000
_cell.length_b   1.000
_cell.length_c   1.000
_cell.angle_alpha   90.00
_cell.angle_beta   90.00
_cell.angle_gamma   90.00
#
_symmetry.space_group_name_H-M   'P 1'
#
loop_
_entity.id
_entity.type
_entity.pdbx_description
1 polymer ?
#
loop_
_entity_poly.entity_id
_entity_poly.type
_entity_poly.pdbx_seq_one_letter_code
_entity_poly.pdbx_strand_id
1 'polypeptide(L)' 'MAGPVQKACTQCNYITEEETCPVCNGQTSKEWEGYLVILDYTKSEIAEKMQITRNGRYALRVRKS' A
#
# COMPACT_ATOMS: atom_id res chain seq x y z
N MET A 1 3.88 -24.76 0.26
CA MET A 1 4.54 -23.87 -0.70
C MET A 1 4.12 -22.43 -0.42
N ALA A 2 5.07 -21.58 -0.16
CA ALA A 2 4.76 -20.19 0.16
C ALA A 2 4.40 -19.44 -1.12
N GLY A 3 3.27 -18.75 -1.10
CA GLY A 3 2.91 -17.85 -2.18
C GLY A 3 3.77 -16.59 -2.15
N PRO A 4 3.57 -15.71 -3.12
CA PRO A 4 4.30 -14.44 -3.12
C PRO A 4 4.02 -13.65 -1.83
N VAL A 5 5.06 -13.05 -1.29
CA VAL A 5 4.94 -12.25 -0.08
C VAL A 5 4.43 -10.86 -0.46
N GLN A 6 3.32 -10.46 0.15
CA GLN A 6 2.78 -9.13 -0.06
C GLN A 6 3.54 -8.13 0.78
N LYS A 7 3.96 -7.04 0.15
CA LYS A 7 4.71 -5.96 0.78
C LYS A 7 3.95 -4.66 0.57
N ALA A 8 4.20 -3.70 1.42
CA ALA A 8 3.55 -2.41 1.31
C ALA A 8 4.60 -1.31 1.19
N CYS A 9 4.35 -0.35 0.33
CA CYS A 9 5.24 0.77 0.14
C CYS A 9 5.33 1.60 1.42
N THR A 10 6.54 1.95 1.84
CA THR A 10 6.74 2.74 3.04
C THR A 10 6.35 4.21 2.86
N GLN A 11 6.10 4.63 1.64
CA GLN A 11 5.73 6.01 1.34
C GLN A 11 4.26 6.18 0.99
N CYS A 12 3.75 5.40 0.03
CA CYS A 12 2.36 5.52 -0.40
C CYS A 12 1.46 4.42 0.13
N ASN A 13 2.00 3.46 0.87
CA ASN A 13 1.27 2.35 1.48
C ASN A 13 0.65 1.37 0.47
N TYR A 14 1.03 1.46 -0.79
CA TYR A 14 0.50 0.59 -1.82
C TYR A 14 1.01 -0.84 -1.62
N ILE A 15 0.10 -1.81 -1.65
CA ILE A 15 0.46 -3.21 -1.47
C ILE A 15 0.88 -3.81 -2.80
N THR A 16 2.07 -4.37 -2.83
CA THR A 16 2.64 -4.99 -4.02
C THR A 16 3.47 -6.20 -3.62
N GLU A 17 3.80 -7.04 -4.58
CA GLU A 17 4.69 -8.18 -4.35
C GLU A 17 6.13 -7.86 -4.72
N GLU A 18 6.36 -6.70 -5.27
CA GLU A 18 7.69 -6.28 -5.72
C GLU A 18 8.47 -5.58 -4.61
N GLU A 19 9.78 -5.58 -4.73
CA GLU A 19 10.64 -4.91 -3.75
C GLU A 19 10.59 -3.40 -3.87
N THR A 20 10.20 -2.91 -5.03
CA THR A 20 10.06 -1.48 -5.30
C THR A 20 8.63 -1.18 -5.70
N CYS A 21 8.07 -0.13 -5.14
CA CYS A 21 6.70 0.26 -5.45
C CYS A 21 6.59 0.70 -6.90
N PRO A 22 5.66 0.12 -7.67
CA PRO A 22 5.49 0.51 -9.07
C PRO A 22 4.82 1.88 -9.24
N VAL A 23 4.30 2.44 -8.16
CA VAL A 23 3.60 3.72 -8.21
C VAL A 23 4.53 4.88 -7.94
N CYS A 24 5.29 4.81 -6.85
CA CYS A 24 6.14 5.92 -6.42
C CYS A 24 7.64 5.56 -6.39
N ASN A 25 7.99 4.34 -6.76
CA ASN A 25 9.37 3.84 -6.72
C ASN A 25 9.97 3.82 -5.31
N GLY A 26 9.12 3.87 -4.29
CA GLY A 26 9.58 3.78 -2.91
C GLY A 26 9.91 2.35 -2.53
N GLN A 27 10.62 2.20 -1.43
CA GLN A 27 10.97 0.90 -0.91
C GLN A 27 9.76 0.25 -0.23
N THR A 28 9.56 -1.05 -0.45
CA THR A 28 8.47 -1.77 0.18
C THR A 28 8.94 -2.52 1.41
N SER A 29 8.01 -2.84 2.31
CA SER A 29 8.29 -3.54 3.55
C SER A 29 7.32 -4.69 3.73
N LYS A 30 7.80 -5.78 4.31
CA LYS A 30 6.96 -6.91 4.69
C LYS A 30 6.18 -6.63 5.97
N GLU A 31 6.62 -5.68 6.75
CA GLU A 31 6.04 -5.37 8.05
C GLU A 31 5.00 -4.27 7.92
N TRP A 32 3.78 -4.67 7.68
CA TRP A 32 2.66 -3.75 7.58
C TRP A 32 1.43 -4.35 8.25
N GLU A 33 0.54 -3.49 8.69
CA GLU A 33 -0.68 -3.88 9.37
C GLU A 33 -1.88 -3.17 8.77
N GLY A 34 -3.01 -3.85 8.80
CA GLY A 34 -4.25 -3.28 8.31
C GLY A 34 -4.36 -3.37 6.80
N TYR A 35 -5.49 -3.86 6.35
CA TYR A 35 -5.73 -4.07 4.93
C TYR A 35 -6.86 -3.17 4.48
N LEU A 36 -6.60 -2.34 3.52
CA LEU A 36 -7.58 -1.39 3.01
C LEU A 36 -7.74 -1.56 1.51
N VAL A 37 -8.97 -1.70 1.07
CA VAL A 37 -9.29 -1.78 -0.36
C VAL A 37 -9.98 -0.49 -0.76
N ILE A 38 -9.41 0.21 -1.72
CA ILE A 38 -10.00 1.43 -2.25
C ILE A 38 -10.64 1.10 -3.60
N LEU A 39 -11.94 1.12 -3.65
CA LEU A 39 -12.70 0.88 -4.87
C LEU A 39 -12.91 2.17 -5.66
N ASP A 40 -13.02 3.28 -4.96
CA ASP A 40 -13.18 4.60 -5.59
C ASP A 40 -12.50 5.64 -4.71
N TYR A 41 -11.27 5.99 -5.05
CA TYR A 41 -10.49 6.93 -4.24
C TYR A 41 -11.08 8.34 -4.24
N THR A 42 -11.85 8.69 -5.27
CA THR A 42 -12.44 10.03 -5.36
C THR A 42 -13.56 10.24 -4.35
N LYS A 43 -14.13 9.16 -3.82
CA LYS A 43 -15.22 9.22 -2.85
C LYS A 43 -14.82 8.72 -1.46
N SER A 44 -13.60 8.26 -1.30
CA SER A 44 -13.15 7.70 -0.03
C SER A 44 -12.49 8.77 0.83
N GLU A 45 -13.04 9.00 2.03
CA GLU A 45 -12.44 9.96 2.95
C GLU A 45 -11.07 9.52 3.43
N ILE A 46 -10.90 8.21 3.63
CA ILE A 46 -9.62 7.68 4.08
C ILE A 46 -8.56 7.78 2.99
N ALA A 47 -8.97 7.62 1.73
CA ALA A 47 -8.06 7.81 0.61
C ALA A 47 -7.58 9.25 0.53
N GLU A 48 -8.47 10.20 0.79
CA GLU A 48 -8.11 11.61 0.81
C GLU A 48 -7.12 11.91 1.94
N LYS A 49 -7.38 11.36 3.13
CA LYS A 49 -6.50 11.57 4.28
C LYS A 49 -5.12 10.94 4.09
N MET A 50 -5.06 9.82 3.39
CA MET A 50 -3.81 9.14 3.11
C MET A 50 -3.16 9.58 1.81
N GLN A 51 -3.76 10.55 1.13
CA GLN A 51 -3.28 11.07 -0.15
C GLN A 51 -3.19 9.97 -1.22
N ILE A 52 -4.15 9.06 -1.19
CA ILE A 52 -4.24 7.98 -2.16
C ILE A 52 -4.90 8.54 -3.42
N THR A 53 -4.22 8.40 -4.54
CA THR A 53 -4.69 8.92 -5.83
C THR A 53 -5.02 7.84 -6.83
N ARG A 54 -5.16 6.59 -6.38
CA ARG A 54 -5.48 5.45 -7.24
C ARG A 54 -6.31 4.44 -6.45
N ASN A 55 -7.13 3.70 -7.18
CA ASN A 55 -7.81 2.55 -6.59
C ASN A 55 -6.84 1.40 -6.42
N GLY A 56 -7.07 0.57 -5.45
CA GLY A 56 -6.25 -0.61 -5.23
C GLY A 56 -6.21 -1.00 -3.76
N ARG A 57 -5.18 -1.75 -3.42
CA ARG A 57 -5.00 -2.26 -2.08
C ARG A 57 -3.90 -1.49 -1.38
N TYR A 58 -4.16 -1.11 -0.14
CA TYR A 58 -3.23 -0.29 0.64
C TYR A 58 -3.13 -0.84 2.05
N ALA A 59 -1.99 -0.59 2.69
CA ALA A 59 -1.80 -0.90 4.10
C ALA A 59 -2.15 0.33 4.93
N LEU A 60 -2.81 0.10 6.05
CA LEU A 60 -3.13 1.20 6.97
C LEU A 60 -1.89 1.70 7.69
N ARG A 61 -0.96 0.81 7.97
CA ARG A 61 0.28 1.15 8.65
C ARG A 61 1.40 0.31 8.08
N VAL A 62 2.50 0.94 7.74
CA VAL A 62 3.69 0.27 7.25
C VAL A 62 4.86 0.64 8.15
N ARG A 63 5.56 -0.38 8.62
CA ARG A 63 6.73 -0.18 9.46
C ARG A 63 7.93 0.12 8.57
N LYS A 64 8.55 1.24 8.80
CA LYS A 64 9.78 1.59 8.11
C LYS A 64 10.96 0.90 8.80
N SER A 65 11.72 0.17 8.02
CA SER A 65 12.90 -0.50 8.53
C SER A 65 14.11 0.43 8.54
#